data_f540a57dcfae03b0e6615e4e5345e568
#
_entry.id   f540a57dcfae03b0e6615e4e5345e568
#
_cell.length_a   1.000
_cell.length_b   1.000
_cell.length_c   1.000
_cell.angle_alpha   90.00
_cell.angle_beta   90.00
_cell.angle_gamma   90.00
#
_symmetry.space_group_name_H-M   'P 1'
#
loop_
_entity.id
_entity.type
_entity.pdbx_description
1 polymer ?
#
loop_
_entity_poly.entity_id
_entity_poly.type
_entity_poly.pdbx_seq_one_letter_code
_entity_poly.pdbx_strand_id
1 'polypeptide(L)'
;MEPREHIPFRGELQKMRLVANNMGYGPLPPPDEEVEQRLTVTANGKVWLSRWCLHENMTYVLISREQFKVKPTCTKSLFSQIAAYFSDSETAGMATDVAVWELELTNLEGTLFPFTGPMLRGFSTELDAISDKLRSVFDRKGLFAFDGEPERDEID
;
A
#
# COMPACT_ATOMS: atom_id res chain seq x y z
N MET A 1 -25.93 -12.57 2.32
CA MET A 1 -24.96 -11.78 1.53
C MET A 1 -23.77 -12.66 1.20
N GLU A 2 -23.58 -12.92 -0.06
CA GLU A 2 -22.47 -13.76 -0.46
C GLU A 2 -21.15 -13.01 -0.30
N PRO A 3 -20.12 -13.67 0.23
CA PRO A 3 -18.82 -13.05 0.28
C PRO A 3 -18.35 -12.73 -1.14
N ARG A 4 -17.77 -11.55 -1.32
CA ARG A 4 -17.19 -11.20 -2.60
C ARG A 4 -16.08 -12.18 -2.93
N GLU A 5 -16.22 -12.86 -4.04
CA GLU A 5 -15.13 -13.65 -4.54
C GLU A 5 -13.98 -12.73 -4.94
N HIS A 6 -12.81 -13.05 -4.44
CA HIS A 6 -11.60 -12.35 -4.87
C HIS A 6 -11.28 -12.76 -6.30
N ILE A 7 -11.26 -11.76 -7.19
CA ILE A 7 -10.81 -12.00 -8.54
C ILE A 7 -9.29 -11.84 -8.54
N PRO A 8 -8.54 -12.93 -8.78
CA PRO A 8 -7.09 -12.83 -8.79
C PRO A 8 -6.62 -11.93 -9.93
N PHE A 9 -5.49 -11.26 -9.72
CA PHE A 9 -4.90 -10.40 -10.73
C PHE A 9 -4.50 -11.19 -11.96
N ARG A 10 -4.78 -10.64 -13.13
CA ARG A 10 -4.43 -11.23 -14.42
C ARG A 10 -3.85 -10.19 -15.36
N GLY A 11 -2.89 -10.62 -16.17
CA GLY A 11 -2.28 -9.76 -17.17
C GLY A 11 -1.00 -9.12 -16.68
N GLU A 12 -0.56 -8.11 -17.39
CA GLU A 12 0.66 -7.39 -17.08
C GLU A 12 0.32 -6.14 -16.27
N LEU A 13 0.95 -6.00 -15.10
CA LEU A 13 0.68 -4.89 -14.20
C LEU A 13 1.26 -3.59 -14.77
N GLN A 14 0.42 -2.58 -14.92
CA GLN A 14 0.79 -1.28 -15.47
C GLN A 14 0.76 -0.17 -14.43
N LYS A 15 -0.11 -0.29 -13.43
CA LYS A 15 -0.29 0.74 -12.41
C LYS A 15 -0.78 0.10 -11.13
N MET A 16 -0.23 0.56 -10.01
CA MET A 16 -0.77 0.21 -8.70
C MET A 16 -1.12 1.47 -7.94
N ARG A 17 -2.19 1.39 -7.17
CA ARG A 17 -2.56 2.43 -6.22
C ARG A 17 -2.82 1.78 -4.88
N LEU A 18 -2.02 2.18 -3.88
CA LEU A 18 -2.10 1.64 -2.53
C LEU A 18 -2.51 2.75 -1.57
N VAL A 19 -3.60 2.55 -0.87
CA VAL A 19 -4.03 3.42 0.22
C VAL A 19 -3.83 2.67 1.52
N ALA A 20 -2.92 3.14 2.35
CA ALA A 20 -2.58 2.53 3.62
C ALA A 20 -3.05 3.44 4.73
N ASN A 21 -3.98 2.98 5.54
CA ASN A 21 -4.56 3.75 6.64
C ASN A 21 -4.22 3.07 7.96
N ASN A 22 -3.48 3.78 8.81
CA ASN A 22 -2.96 3.25 10.06
C ASN A 22 -3.94 3.43 11.22
N MET A 23 -5.20 3.72 10.94
CA MET A 23 -6.23 3.84 11.97
C MET A 23 -6.87 2.49 12.22
N GLY A 24 -6.58 1.91 13.37
CA GLY A 24 -7.26 0.72 13.82
C GLY A 24 -8.39 1.06 14.77
N TYR A 25 -8.85 0.08 15.51
CA TYR A 25 -9.84 0.24 16.56
C TYR A 25 -9.19 0.89 17.78
N GLY A 26 -9.80 1.92 18.34
CA GLY A 26 -9.25 2.57 19.53
C GLY A 26 -9.41 4.09 19.48
N PRO A 27 -8.74 4.81 20.38
CA PRO A 27 -8.83 6.26 20.42
C PRO A 27 -8.27 6.89 19.14
N LEU A 28 -8.81 8.05 18.76
CA LEU A 28 -8.34 8.78 17.61
C LEU A 28 -6.90 9.25 17.83
N PRO A 29 -6.07 9.24 16.77
CA PRO A 29 -4.72 9.78 16.88
C PRO A 29 -4.74 11.29 17.04
N PRO A 30 -3.64 11.90 17.51
CA PRO A 30 -3.52 13.36 17.53
C PRO A 30 -3.75 13.96 16.14
N PRO A 31 -4.31 15.19 16.05
CA PRO A 31 -4.71 15.75 14.76
C PRO A 31 -3.60 15.98 13.75
N ASP A 32 -2.35 16.07 14.20
CA ASP A 32 -1.20 16.29 13.33
C ASP A 32 -0.40 15.02 13.04
N GLU A 33 -0.87 13.87 13.52
CA GLU A 33 -0.20 12.60 13.27
C GLU A 33 -0.57 12.05 11.90
N GLU A 34 0.42 11.56 11.17
CA GLU A 34 0.21 10.94 9.88
C GLU A 34 -0.51 9.60 10.05
N VAL A 35 -1.69 9.48 9.44
CA VAL A 35 -2.53 8.27 9.57
C VAL A 35 -2.80 7.58 8.25
N GLU A 36 -2.67 8.27 7.12
CA GLU A 36 -2.94 7.68 5.81
C GLU A 36 -1.87 8.08 4.80
N GLN A 37 -1.50 7.12 3.97
CA GLN A 37 -0.62 7.35 2.84
C GLN A 37 -1.29 6.82 1.58
N ARG A 38 -1.18 7.57 0.49
CA ARG A 38 -1.69 7.17 -0.83
C ARG A 38 -0.52 7.13 -1.79
N LEU A 39 -0.26 5.96 -2.32
CA LEU A 39 0.88 5.68 -3.19
C LEU A 39 0.37 5.23 -4.55
N THR A 40 0.82 5.88 -5.61
CA THR A 40 0.54 5.47 -6.99
C THR A 40 1.86 5.25 -7.70
N VAL A 41 1.99 4.11 -8.37
CA VAL A 41 3.20 3.74 -9.10
C VAL A 41 2.79 3.25 -10.49
N THR A 42 3.49 3.73 -11.52
CA THR A 42 3.29 3.26 -12.89
C THR A 42 4.47 2.42 -13.35
N ALA A 43 4.24 1.58 -14.35
CA ALA A 43 5.27 0.67 -14.87
C ALA A 43 6.50 1.41 -15.40
N ASN A 44 6.33 2.66 -15.85
CA ASN A 44 7.44 3.46 -16.37
C ASN A 44 8.24 4.18 -15.27
N GLY A 45 7.96 3.90 -14.01
CA GLY A 45 8.76 4.40 -12.90
C GLY A 45 8.29 5.70 -12.27
N LYS A 46 7.12 6.21 -12.65
CA LYS A 46 6.55 7.41 -12.01
C LYS A 46 5.88 7.03 -10.71
N VAL A 47 6.15 7.81 -9.66
CA VAL A 47 5.63 7.57 -8.31
C VAL A 47 5.01 8.84 -7.76
N TRP A 48 3.82 8.72 -7.20
CA TRP A 48 3.13 9.79 -6.46
C TRP A 48 2.86 9.28 -5.06
N LEU A 49 3.25 10.07 -4.06
CA LEU A 49 3.02 9.73 -2.66
C LEU A 49 2.44 10.94 -1.96
N SER A 50 1.29 10.76 -1.31
CA SER A 50 0.70 11.77 -0.46
C SER A 50 0.51 11.22 0.96
N ARG A 51 0.68 12.11 1.94
CA ARG A 51 0.61 11.79 3.36
C ARG A 51 -0.46 12.67 4.01
N TRP A 52 -1.26 12.06 4.86
CA TRP A 52 -2.48 12.68 5.38
C TRP A 52 -2.60 12.49 6.88
N CYS A 53 -3.15 13.48 7.56
CA CYS A 53 -3.56 13.38 8.95
C CYS A 53 -5.08 13.55 9.07
N LEU A 54 -5.64 13.21 10.21
CA LEU A 54 -7.07 13.32 10.47
C LEU A 54 -7.30 14.38 11.54
N HIS A 55 -8.04 15.45 11.20
CA HIS A 55 -8.39 16.51 12.12
C HIS A 55 -9.63 16.16 12.96
N GLU A 56 -9.89 16.95 13.99
CA GLU A 56 -10.96 16.70 14.97
C GLU A 56 -12.35 16.58 14.34
N ASN A 57 -12.57 17.23 13.22
CA ASN A 57 -13.85 17.16 12.49
C ASN A 57 -13.96 15.96 11.56
N MET A 58 -13.09 14.96 11.72
CA MET A 58 -13.03 13.76 10.87
C MET A 58 -12.69 14.07 9.41
N THR A 59 -12.00 15.17 9.17
CA THR A 59 -11.56 15.56 7.83
C THR A 59 -10.08 15.20 7.64
N TYR A 60 -9.77 14.49 6.56
CA TYR A 60 -8.39 14.23 6.17
C TYR A 60 -7.76 15.49 5.61
N VAL A 61 -6.57 15.81 6.11
CA VAL A 61 -5.82 16.99 5.71
C VAL A 61 -4.47 16.56 5.16
N LEU A 62 -4.11 17.10 4.01
CA LEU A 62 -2.85 16.77 3.34
C LEU A 62 -1.67 17.35 4.13
N ILE A 63 -0.74 16.47 4.52
CA ILE A 63 0.51 16.87 5.16
C ILE A 63 1.55 17.18 4.09
N SER A 64 1.73 16.30 3.12
CA SER A 64 2.73 16.46 2.08
C SER A 64 2.35 15.67 0.85
N ARG A 65 2.84 16.12 -0.29
CA ARG A 65 2.67 15.45 -1.57
C ARG A 65 3.99 15.51 -2.30
N GLU A 66 4.41 14.38 -2.84
CA GLU A 66 5.62 14.34 -3.66
C GLU A 66 5.40 13.50 -4.90
N GLN A 67 6.15 13.83 -5.91
CA GLN A 67 6.20 13.07 -7.15
C GLN A 67 7.66 12.86 -7.51
N PHE A 68 8.02 11.63 -7.84
CA PHE A 68 9.39 11.31 -8.20
C PHE A 68 9.42 10.16 -9.19
N LYS A 69 10.59 9.86 -9.70
CA LYS A 69 10.80 8.77 -10.66
C LYS A 69 11.85 7.81 -10.13
N VAL A 70 11.65 6.54 -10.41
CA VAL A 70 12.64 5.50 -10.19
C VAL A 70 12.92 4.80 -11.51
N LYS A 71 13.99 4.03 -11.57
CA LYS A 71 14.34 3.32 -12.80
C LYS A 71 13.24 2.33 -13.17
N PRO A 72 12.78 2.30 -14.44
CA PRO A 72 11.75 1.35 -14.84
C PRO A 72 12.09 -0.11 -14.57
N THR A 73 13.37 -0.48 -14.57
CA THR A 73 13.79 -1.83 -14.20
C THR A 73 13.45 -2.17 -12.76
N CYS A 74 13.53 -1.19 -11.86
CA CYS A 74 13.17 -1.38 -10.45
C CYS A 74 11.66 -1.58 -10.28
N THR A 75 10.85 -0.77 -10.97
CA THR A 75 9.39 -0.93 -10.94
C THR A 75 8.96 -2.24 -11.58
N LYS A 76 9.61 -2.65 -12.64
CA LYS A 76 9.31 -3.92 -13.32
C LYS A 76 9.53 -5.11 -12.40
N SER A 77 10.65 -5.13 -11.68
CA SER A 77 10.94 -6.16 -10.70
C SER A 77 9.91 -6.18 -9.58
N LEU A 78 9.57 -5.01 -9.05
CA LEU A 78 8.58 -4.85 -7.99
C LEU A 78 7.20 -5.31 -8.48
N PHE A 79 6.77 -4.90 -9.66
CA PHE A 79 5.48 -5.25 -10.22
C PHE A 79 5.38 -6.75 -10.52
N SER A 80 6.46 -7.38 -10.94
CA SER A 80 6.51 -8.81 -11.14
C SER A 80 6.20 -9.56 -9.83
N GLN A 81 6.78 -9.11 -8.75
CA GLN A 81 6.58 -9.70 -7.43
C GLN A 81 5.16 -9.46 -6.91
N ILE A 82 4.64 -8.25 -7.08
CA ILE A 82 3.28 -7.89 -6.68
C ILE A 82 2.26 -8.68 -7.49
N ALA A 83 2.42 -8.73 -8.81
CA ALA A 83 1.52 -9.45 -9.70
C ALA A 83 1.49 -10.94 -9.37
N ALA A 84 2.64 -11.53 -9.07
CA ALA A 84 2.72 -12.94 -8.70
C ALA A 84 1.94 -13.24 -7.41
N TYR A 85 2.09 -12.38 -6.42
CA TYR A 85 1.38 -12.55 -5.15
C TYR A 85 -0.14 -12.44 -5.33
N PHE A 86 -0.61 -11.40 -6.02
CA PHE A 86 -2.04 -11.14 -6.17
C PHE A 86 -2.69 -11.96 -7.28
N SER A 87 -1.94 -12.76 -8.00
CA SER A 87 -2.47 -13.76 -8.94
C SER A 87 -2.95 -15.03 -8.23
N ASP A 88 -2.62 -15.18 -6.96
CA ASP A 88 -3.06 -16.31 -6.16
C ASP A 88 -4.43 -15.99 -5.56
N SER A 89 -5.40 -16.88 -5.73
CA SER A 89 -6.75 -16.70 -5.22
C SER A 89 -6.86 -16.78 -3.69
N GLU A 90 -5.82 -17.26 -3.00
CA GLU A 90 -5.83 -17.44 -1.55
C GLU A 90 -5.22 -16.27 -0.79
N THR A 91 -4.99 -15.15 -1.44
CA THR A 91 -4.34 -13.99 -0.82
C THR A 91 -5.25 -13.21 0.12
N ALA A 92 -6.54 -13.52 0.16
CA ALA A 92 -7.51 -12.75 0.92
C ALA A 92 -7.55 -13.20 2.38
N GLY A 93 -7.12 -12.35 3.27
CA GLY A 93 -7.34 -12.52 4.69
C GLY A 93 -8.03 -11.29 5.25
N MET A 94 -8.94 -11.48 6.17
CA MET A 94 -9.54 -10.36 6.89
C MET A 94 -9.28 -10.51 8.37
N ALA A 95 -8.62 -9.50 8.93
CA ALA A 95 -8.52 -9.34 10.37
C ALA A 95 -9.37 -8.13 10.74
N THR A 96 -10.15 -8.26 11.81
CA THR A 96 -10.91 -7.15 12.36
C THR A 96 -10.04 -6.42 13.38
N ASP A 97 -10.36 -5.15 13.63
CA ASP A 97 -9.72 -4.32 14.66
C ASP A 97 -8.28 -3.93 14.37
N VAL A 98 -7.83 -4.06 13.12
CA VAL A 98 -6.52 -3.62 12.70
C VAL A 98 -6.64 -2.58 11.60
N ALA A 99 -5.58 -1.83 11.38
CA ALA A 99 -5.46 -0.94 10.25
C ALA A 99 -5.55 -1.73 8.95
N VAL A 100 -5.98 -1.10 7.86
CA VAL A 100 -6.20 -1.78 6.59
C VAL A 100 -5.48 -1.06 5.46
N TRP A 101 -5.13 -1.84 4.44
CA TRP A 101 -4.69 -1.30 3.16
C TRP A 101 -5.72 -1.64 2.09
N GLU A 102 -5.85 -0.74 1.11
CA GLU A 102 -6.65 -0.96 -0.08
C GLU A 102 -5.75 -0.83 -1.29
N LEU A 103 -5.81 -1.79 -2.19
CA LEU A 103 -4.94 -1.85 -3.36
C LEU A 103 -5.78 -1.95 -4.61
N GLU A 104 -5.45 -1.13 -5.61
CA GLU A 104 -6.01 -1.26 -6.95
C GLU A 104 -4.87 -1.55 -7.91
N LEU A 105 -4.96 -2.67 -8.62
CA LEU A 105 -4.01 -3.04 -9.65
C LEU A 105 -4.68 -2.89 -11.02
N THR A 106 -4.04 -2.19 -11.93
CA THR A 106 -4.53 -2.00 -13.30
C THR A 106 -3.58 -2.70 -14.25
N ASN A 107 -4.12 -3.58 -15.09
CA ASN A 107 -3.30 -4.30 -16.07
C ASN A 107 -3.18 -3.55 -17.39
N LEU A 108 -2.44 -4.12 -18.34
CA LEU A 108 -2.19 -3.50 -19.63
C LEU A 108 -3.46 -3.20 -20.42
N GLU A 109 -4.49 -4.02 -20.25
CA GLU A 109 -5.79 -3.85 -20.91
C GLU A 109 -6.66 -2.79 -20.22
N GLY A 110 -6.21 -2.23 -19.10
CA GLY A 110 -6.97 -1.26 -18.35
C GLY A 110 -7.97 -1.84 -17.37
N THR A 111 -7.95 -3.15 -17.16
CA THR A 111 -8.82 -3.79 -16.18
C THR A 111 -8.31 -3.53 -14.78
N LEU A 112 -9.20 -3.18 -13.87
CA LEU A 112 -8.89 -2.83 -12.50
C LEU A 112 -9.24 -3.97 -11.57
N PHE A 113 -8.29 -4.34 -10.70
CA PHE A 113 -8.44 -5.42 -9.74
C PHE A 113 -8.27 -4.87 -8.33
N PRO A 114 -9.36 -4.79 -7.53
CA PRO A 114 -9.27 -4.29 -6.16
C PRO A 114 -8.94 -5.39 -5.16
N PHE A 115 -8.12 -5.05 -4.19
CA PHE A 115 -7.76 -5.94 -3.09
C PHE A 115 -7.76 -5.14 -1.79
N THR A 116 -7.98 -5.82 -0.68
CA THR A 116 -7.89 -5.21 0.65
C THR A 116 -7.36 -6.23 1.64
N GLY A 117 -6.73 -5.77 2.70
CA GLY A 117 -6.24 -6.66 3.72
C GLY A 117 -5.81 -5.92 4.98
N PRO A 118 -5.43 -6.67 6.02
CA PRO A 118 -4.96 -6.07 7.26
C PRO A 118 -3.55 -5.51 7.09
N MET A 119 -3.33 -4.31 7.61
CA MET A 119 -2.01 -3.70 7.60
C MET A 119 -1.26 -4.15 8.86
N LEU A 120 -0.69 -5.32 8.78
CA LEU A 120 -0.10 -6.01 9.92
C LEU A 120 1.14 -6.79 9.47
N ARG A 121 2.29 -6.45 10.06
CA ARG A 121 3.51 -7.21 9.80
C ARG A 121 3.39 -8.61 10.42
N GLY A 122 3.84 -9.62 9.68
CA GLY A 122 3.69 -11.03 10.08
C GLY A 122 2.44 -11.69 9.55
N PHE A 123 1.51 -10.92 8.96
CA PHE A 123 0.32 -11.48 8.33
C PHE A 123 0.69 -12.33 7.09
N SER A 124 1.63 -11.84 6.29
CA SER A 124 2.11 -12.53 5.09
C SER A 124 3.59 -12.25 4.90
N THR A 125 4.39 -13.31 4.87
CA THR A 125 5.83 -13.19 4.64
C THR A 125 6.13 -12.51 3.30
N GLU A 126 5.34 -12.83 2.28
CA GLU A 126 5.51 -12.26 0.95
C GLU A 126 5.16 -10.78 0.94
N LEU A 127 4.09 -10.37 1.62
CA LEU A 127 3.73 -8.96 1.71
C LEU A 127 4.73 -8.18 2.55
N ASP A 128 5.27 -8.76 3.60
CA ASP A 128 6.34 -8.14 4.37
C ASP A 128 7.57 -7.86 3.50
N ALA A 129 7.95 -8.82 2.67
CA ALA A 129 9.06 -8.66 1.75
C ALA A 129 8.79 -7.58 0.69
N ILE A 130 7.57 -7.54 0.17
CA ILE A 130 7.16 -6.49 -0.78
C ILE A 130 7.20 -5.12 -0.11
N SER A 131 6.73 -5.03 1.13
CA SER A 131 6.76 -3.76 1.88
C SER A 131 8.19 -3.26 2.07
N ASP A 132 9.10 -4.14 2.46
CA ASP A 132 10.52 -3.79 2.62
C ASP A 132 11.13 -3.37 1.28
N LYS A 133 10.76 -4.05 0.21
CA LYS A 133 11.24 -3.71 -1.13
C LYS A 133 10.71 -2.35 -1.60
N LEU A 134 9.46 -2.02 -1.32
CA LEU A 134 8.89 -0.70 -1.63
C LEU A 134 9.69 0.40 -0.93
N ARG A 135 9.98 0.24 0.35
CA ARG A 135 10.77 1.22 1.11
C ARG A 135 12.16 1.39 0.53
N SER A 136 12.78 0.30 0.13
CA SER A 136 14.13 0.30 -0.42
C SER A 136 14.18 0.92 -1.82
N VAL A 137 13.29 0.49 -2.71
CA VAL A 137 13.26 0.97 -4.10
C VAL A 137 12.96 2.46 -4.16
N PHE A 138 12.04 2.93 -3.34
CA PHE A 138 11.64 4.33 -3.34
C PHE A 138 12.47 5.20 -2.39
N ASP A 139 13.36 4.58 -1.61
CA ASP A 139 14.18 5.26 -0.61
C ASP A 139 13.31 6.09 0.35
N ARG A 140 12.26 5.46 0.86
CA ARG A 140 11.28 6.07 1.76
C ARG A 140 11.03 5.15 2.95
N LYS A 141 11.83 5.32 4.01
CA LYS A 141 11.73 4.51 5.23
C LYS A 141 10.41 4.68 5.95
N GLY A 142 9.80 5.86 5.83
CA GLY A 142 8.52 6.17 6.47
C GLY A 142 7.29 5.65 5.74
N LEU A 143 7.46 4.86 4.68
CA LEU A 143 6.35 4.33 3.90
C LEU A 143 5.62 3.25 4.68
N PHE A 144 4.28 3.36 4.77
CA PHE A 144 3.46 2.37 5.47
C PHE A 144 3.40 1.03 4.74
N ALA A 145 3.33 1.06 3.41
CA ALA A 145 3.24 -0.12 2.57
C ALA A 145 2.08 -1.04 3.01
N PHE A 146 2.33 -2.35 3.09
CA PHE A 146 1.29 -3.32 3.45
C PHE A 146 1.33 -3.73 4.92
N ASP A 147 2.42 -3.45 5.63
CA ASP A 147 2.59 -3.92 7.01
C ASP A 147 2.46 -2.82 8.06
N GLY A 148 2.46 -1.56 7.64
CA GLY A 148 2.33 -0.44 8.56
C GLY A 148 3.51 -0.25 9.49
N GLU A 149 4.65 -0.88 9.21
CA GLU A 149 5.83 -0.85 10.07
C GLU A 149 6.97 -0.10 9.37
N PRO A 150 6.83 1.23 9.20
CA PRO A 150 7.90 1.98 8.57
C PRO A 150 9.19 1.88 9.39
N GLU A 151 10.30 1.85 8.69
CA GLU A 151 11.59 1.87 9.36
C GLU A 151 11.75 3.20 10.09
N ARG A 152 12.08 3.13 11.36
CA ARG A 152 12.39 4.31 12.14
C ARG A 152 13.89 4.54 12.09
N ASP A 153 14.29 5.80 11.90
CA ASP A 153 15.67 6.16 12.15
C ASP A 153 15.89 5.96 13.64
N GLU A 154 16.78 5.04 13.97
CA GLU A 154 17.16 4.88 15.36
C GLU A 154 17.91 6.12 15.81
N ILE A 155 17.29 6.87 16.67
CA ILE A 155 17.96 7.96 17.36
C ILE A 155 18.51 7.34 18.63
N ASP A 156 19.75 7.08 18.59
CA ASP A 156 20.45 6.64 19.80
C ASP A 156 20.77 7.83 20.70
#